data_678c1f474dc512ddcf306e1f00dff736
#
_entry.id   678c1f474dc512ddcf306e1f00dff736
#
_cell.length_a   1.000
_cell.length_b   1.000
_cell.length_c   1.000
_cell.angle_alpha   90.00
_cell.angle_beta   90.00
_cell.angle_gamma   90.00
#
_symmetry.space_group_name_H-M   'P 1'
#
loop_
_entity.id
_entity.type
_entity.pdbx_description
1 polymer ?
#
loop_
_entity_poly.entity_id
_entity_poly.type
_entity_poly.pdbx_seq_one_letter_code
_entity_poly.pdbx_strand_id
1 'polypeptide(L)'
;DEVLMKMAGWKEIPVDTTIGRIMKLVTQGDIVELTGIIHRFRGQVWKRAVRSGHKLRSALSDMWIDVDSTVEGVYGSQQGAEMGYNPKKKGQRSYHPIIAFVAETKEILHSWFRCGSAYTSNGVVEFMKECMAYTKKRVRVIVRGDSGFFSGELLDYLESVSAGYLIKVKMKNLIGLLEGQKWEAVEGKRGWEQADFMYQCATWNRVRRFVAVRQLIRTEQGLFDIPVYEYFCYVTTEWLSPIEAHRSYGKRATC
;
A
#
# COMPACT_ATOMS: atom_id res chain seq x y z
N ASP A 1 18.23 24.20 -11.39
CA ASP A 1 17.79 23.38 -12.55
C ASP A 1 17.01 24.30 -13.52
N GLU A 2 17.63 24.60 -14.68
CA GLU A 2 17.05 25.49 -15.70
C GLU A 2 15.71 24.98 -16.25
N VAL A 3 15.52 23.66 -16.30
CA VAL A 3 14.28 23.03 -16.76
C VAL A 3 13.13 23.33 -15.81
N LEU A 4 13.35 23.20 -14.51
CA LEU A 4 12.35 23.53 -13.48
C LEU A 4 12.00 25.02 -13.50
N MET A 5 12.99 25.89 -13.61
CA MET A 5 12.75 27.33 -13.70
C MET A 5 11.91 27.70 -14.92
N LYS A 6 12.25 27.13 -16.09
CA LYS A 6 11.50 27.34 -17.32
C LYS A 6 10.07 26.82 -17.26
N MET A 7 9.87 25.64 -16.69
CA MET A 7 8.53 25.05 -16.48
C MET A 7 7.68 25.85 -15.49
N ALA A 8 8.30 26.37 -14.43
CA ALA A 8 7.63 27.19 -13.41
C ALA A 8 7.46 28.66 -13.82
N GLY A 9 8.05 29.08 -14.94
CA GLY A 9 8.07 30.51 -15.35
C GLY A 9 8.87 31.39 -14.41
N TRP A 10 9.80 30.82 -13.64
CA TRP A 10 10.62 31.56 -12.68
C TRP A 10 11.85 32.15 -13.34
N LYS A 11 12.17 33.38 -12.97
CA LYS A 11 13.44 34.03 -13.34
C LYS A 11 14.60 33.59 -12.44
N GLU A 12 14.28 33.30 -11.17
CA GLU A 12 15.23 32.88 -10.15
C GLU A 12 14.54 31.80 -9.26
N ILE A 13 15.35 30.90 -8.69
CA ILE A 13 14.84 29.93 -7.72
C ILE A 13 14.58 30.68 -6.40
N PRO A 14 13.37 30.62 -5.84
CA PRO A 14 13.07 31.24 -4.55
C PRO A 14 13.97 30.68 -3.44
N VAL A 15 14.48 31.56 -2.59
CA VAL A 15 15.23 31.13 -1.40
C VAL A 15 14.31 30.50 -0.36
N ASP A 16 14.85 29.66 0.51
CA ASP A 16 14.11 28.89 1.52
C ASP A 16 13.17 29.74 2.38
N THR A 17 13.61 30.97 2.74
CA THR A 17 12.80 31.88 3.53
C THR A 17 11.57 32.39 2.77
N THR A 18 11.66 32.56 1.44
CA THR A 18 10.54 32.95 0.58
C THR A 18 9.55 31.77 0.46
N ILE A 19 10.05 30.57 0.22
CA ILE A 19 9.23 29.35 0.21
C ILE A 19 8.52 29.19 1.56
N GLY A 20 9.24 29.33 2.68
CA GLY A 20 8.66 29.24 4.01
C GLY A 20 7.57 30.29 4.31
N ARG A 21 7.69 31.51 3.76
CA ARG A 21 6.64 32.54 3.86
C ARG A 21 5.39 32.15 3.05
N ILE A 22 5.56 31.67 1.82
CA ILE A 22 4.45 31.20 0.97
C ILE A 22 3.72 30.04 1.65
N MET A 23 4.46 29.06 2.15
CA MET A 23 3.87 27.90 2.83
C MET A 23 3.02 28.27 4.06
N LYS A 24 3.35 29.36 4.76
CA LYS A 24 2.54 29.87 5.88
C LYS A 24 1.22 30.50 5.46
N LEU A 25 1.09 30.89 4.20
CA LEU A 25 -0.15 31.48 3.66
C LEU A 25 -1.13 30.43 3.14
N VAL A 26 -0.63 29.18 2.89
CA VAL A 26 -1.46 28.09 2.37
C VAL A 26 -2.45 27.64 3.44
N THR A 27 -3.71 27.71 3.12
CA THR A 27 -4.83 27.26 3.96
C THR A 27 -5.25 25.84 3.60
N GLN A 28 -6.10 25.22 4.45
CA GLN A 28 -6.71 23.92 4.14
C GLN A 28 -7.56 23.98 2.86
N GLY A 29 -8.23 25.12 2.59
CA GLY A 29 -8.98 25.33 1.36
C GLY A 29 -8.09 25.26 0.12
N ASP A 30 -6.92 25.93 0.17
CA ASP A 30 -5.96 25.90 -0.93
C ASP A 30 -5.44 24.48 -1.20
N ILE A 31 -5.22 23.67 -0.14
CA ILE A 31 -4.79 22.27 -0.29
C ILE A 31 -5.86 21.45 -1.02
N VAL A 32 -7.14 21.61 -0.66
CA VAL A 32 -8.26 20.94 -1.33
C VAL A 32 -8.34 21.34 -2.80
N GLU A 33 -8.20 22.64 -3.10
CA GLU A 33 -8.24 23.14 -4.47
C GLU A 33 -7.05 22.63 -5.31
N LEU A 34 -5.82 22.68 -4.78
CA LEU A 34 -4.62 22.16 -5.44
C LEU A 34 -4.76 20.65 -5.71
N THR A 35 -5.26 19.90 -4.74
CA THR A 35 -5.54 18.47 -4.91
C THR A 35 -6.52 18.25 -6.06
N GLY A 36 -7.59 19.02 -6.12
CA GLY A 36 -8.57 18.97 -7.22
C GLY A 36 -7.95 19.30 -8.59
N ILE A 37 -7.03 20.28 -8.66
CA ILE A 37 -6.28 20.63 -9.88
C ILE A 37 -5.41 19.44 -10.33
N ILE A 38 -4.64 18.85 -9.42
CA ILE A 38 -3.78 17.71 -9.72
C ILE A 38 -4.60 16.54 -10.28
N HIS A 39 -5.75 16.22 -9.68
CA HIS A 39 -6.61 15.15 -10.17
C HIS A 39 -7.22 15.42 -11.54
N ARG A 40 -7.65 16.67 -11.82
CA ARG A 40 -8.12 17.05 -13.15
C ARG A 40 -7.02 16.94 -14.20
N PHE A 41 -5.82 17.39 -13.88
CA PHE A 41 -4.65 17.30 -14.76
C PHE A 41 -4.28 15.84 -15.05
N ARG A 42 -4.18 15.00 -14.02
CA ARG A 42 -3.96 13.56 -14.15
C ARG A 42 -4.98 12.92 -15.09
N GLY A 43 -6.26 13.23 -14.91
CA GLY A 43 -7.33 12.72 -15.77
C GLY A 43 -7.14 13.10 -17.25
N GLN A 44 -6.60 14.27 -17.54
CA GLN A 44 -6.28 14.70 -18.92
C GLN A 44 -5.06 13.94 -19.46
N VAL A 45 -4.01 13.76 -18.66
CA VAL A 45 -2.82 12.99 -19.04
C VAL A 45 -3.20 11.54 -19.37
N TRP A 46 -3.96 10.90 -18.51
CA TRP A 46 -4.42 9.52 -18.74
C TRP A 46 -5.28 9.40 -20.00
N LYS A 47 -6.19 10.36 -20.25
CA LYS A 47 -6.98 10.37 -21.50
C LYS A 47 -6.10 10.48 -22.73
N ARG A 48 -5.07 11.32 -22.71
CA ARG A 48 -4.13 11.48 -23.84
C ARG A 48 -3.31 10.21 -24.05
N ALA A 49 -2.73 9.64 -22.97
CA ALA A 49 -1.94 8.43 -23.01
C ALA A 49 -2.73 7.24 -23.61
N VAL A 50 -4.00 7.07 -23.23
CA VAL A 50 -4.88 6.04 -23.79
C VAL A 50 -5.14 6.28 -25.28
N ARG A 51 -5.35 7.54 -25.70
CA ARG A 51 -5.59 7.87 -27.12
C ARG A 51 -4.36 7.66 -28.00
N SER A 52 -3.16 7.91 -27.49
CA SER A 52 -1.90 7.69 -28.20
C SER A 52 -1.46 6.22 -28.30
N GLY A 53 -2.29 5.27 -27.85
CA GLY A 53 -1.98 3.83 -27.88
C GLY A 53 -0.92 3.38 -26.89
N HIS A 54 -0.59 4.23 -25.92
CA HIS A 54 0.37 3.89 -24.86
C HIS A 54 -0.10 2.66 -24.06
N LYS A 55 0.85 1.83 -23.60
CA LYS A 55 0.61 0.60 -22.81
C LYS A 55 -0.28 0.80 -21.56
N LEU A 56 -0.48 2.05 -21.12
CA LEU A 56 -1.47 2.45 -20.12
C LEU A 56 -2.91 2.02 -20.42
N ARG A 57 -3.24 1.64 -21.66
CA ARG A 57 -4.59 1.19 -22.00
C ARG A 57 -4.97 -0.13 -21.30
N SER A 58 -4.04 -1.09 -21.24
CA SER A 58 -4.23 -2.36 -20.52
C SER A 58 -4.09 -2.16 -19.00
N ALA A 59 -3.21 -1.27 -18.57
CA ALA A 59 -3.00 -0.92 -17.16
C ALA A 59 -4.18 -0.19 -16.52
N LEU A 60 -5.07 0.41 -17.32
CA LEU A 60 -6.28 1.09 -16.84
C LEU A 60 -7.53 0.20 -16.88
N SER A 61 -7.45 -1.08 -17.31
CA SER A 61 -8.54 -2.06 -17.12
C SER A 61 -8.55 -2.61 -15.70
N ASP A 62 -7.36 -2.93 -15.18
CA ASP A 62 -7.13 -3.40 -13.80
C ASP A 62 -6.05 -2.51 -13.18
N MET A 63 -6.45 -1.57 -12.36
CA MET A 63 -5.56 -0.62 -11.70
C MET A 63 -5.14 -1.15 -10.33
N TRP A 64 -3.86 -1.40 -10.16
CA TRP A 64 -3.31 -1.72 -8.85
C TRP A 64 -2.96 -0.45 -8.08
N ILE A 65 -3.49 -0.33 -6.87
CA ILE A 65 -3.19 0.75 -5.93
C ILE A 65 -2.34 0.17 -4.81
N ASP A 66 -1.07 0.56 -4.75
CA ASP A 66 -0.18 0.23 -3.65
C ASP A 66 -0.33 1.24 -2.54
N VAL A 67 -0.75 0.77 -1.35
CA VAL A 67 -0.90 1.62 -0.16
C VAL A 67 0.25 1.35 0.77
N ASP A 68 0.88 2.43 1.24
CA ASP A 68 1.95 2.36 2.22
C ASP A 68 1.82 3.45 3.27
N SER A 69 2.38 3.18 4.44
CA SER A 69 2.55 4.20 5.47
C SER A 69 3.99 4.19 5.95
N THR A 70 4.55 5.36 6.11
CA THR A 70 5.93 5.53 6.58
C THR A 70 5.96 6.33 7.87
N VAL A 71 7.07 6.24 8.59
CA VAL A 71 7.30 7.03 9.80
C VAL A 71 8.43 8.01 9.54
N GLU A 72 8.09 9.31 9.55
CA GLU A 72 9.04 10.40 9.37
C GLU A 72 9.40 11.00 10.71
N GLY A 73 10.58 10.62 11.22
CA GLY A 73 11.10 11.15 12.49
C GLY A 73 11.51 12.60 12.38
N VAL A 74 11.13 13.40 13.37
CA VAL A 74 11.50 14.83 13.41
C VAL A 74 12.25 15.18 14.69
N TYR A 75 13.07 16.21 14.60
CA TYR A 75 13.78 16.78 15.74
C TYR A 75 13.10 18.10 16.15
N GLY A 76 12.83 18.23 17.46
CA GLY A 76 12.18 19.42 18.01
C GLY A 76 10.67 19.31 18.12
N SER A 77 9.99 20.46 18.19
CA SER A 77 8.56 20.58 18.52
C SER A 77 7.74 21.09 17.33
N GLN A 78 7.86 20.41 16.18
CA GLN A 78 7.07 20.75 14.99
C GLN A 78 5.58 20.51 15.25
N GLN A 79 4.74 21.39 14.68
CA GLN A 79 3.28 21.29 14.78
C GLN A 79 2.79 19.95 14.21
N GLY A 80 1.94 19.25 14.97
CA GLY A 80 1.38 17.95 14.58
C GLY A 80 2.36 16.75 14.68
N ALA A 81 3.62 17.00 15.10
CA ALA A 81 4.53 15.91 15.38
C ALA A 81 4.26 15.33 16.77
N GLU A 82 3.98 14.04 16.84
CA GLU A 82 3.61 13.34 18.06
C GLU A 82 4.46 12.07 18.27
N MET A 83 4.53 11.63 19.51
CA MET A 83 5.10 10.32 19.83
C MET A 83 4.10 9.22 19.47
N GLY A 84 4.55 8.24 18.71
CA GLY A 84 3.75 7.10 18.30
C GLY A 84 4.62 5.89 18.00
N TYR A 85 4.08 4.95 17.24
CA TYR A 85 4.83 3.79 16.79
C TYR A 85 5.96 4.21 15.84
N ASN A 86 7.20 4.12 16.34
CA ASN A 86 8.39 4.34 15.54
C ASN A 86 9.35 3.16 15.73
N PRO A 87 9.45 2.24 14.76
CA PRO A 87 10.29 1.04 14.88
C PRO A 87 11.78 1.36 14.88
N LYS A 88 12.19 2.50 14.32
CA LYS A 88 13.60 2.91 14.24
C LYS A 88 14.08 3.63 15.48
N LYS A 89 13.22 4.48 16.09
CA LYS A 89 13.59 5.29 17.28
C LYS A 89 12.39 5.45 18.20
N LYS A 90 12.31 4.60 19.23
CA LYS A 90 11.26 4.67 20.26
C LYS A 90 11.29 6.03 20.97
N GLY A 91 10.11 6.63 21.18
CA GLY A 91 9.97 7.90 21.89
C GLY A 91 10.33 9.16 21.10
N GLN A 92 10.75 9.04 19.84
CA GLN A 92 10.96 10.19 18.97
C GLN A 92 9.62 10.68 18.42
N ARG A 93 9.44 12.00 18.37
CA ARG A 93 8.31 12.62 17.67
C ARG A 93 8.42 12.36 16.17
N SER A 94 7.30 12.09 15.54
CA SER A 94 7.25 11.76 14.13
C SER A 94 5.95 12.20 13.50
N TYR A 95 5.89 12.11 12.18
CA TYR A 95 4.67 12.06 11.38
C TYR A 95 4.48 10.63 10.87
N HIS A 96 3.24 10.29 10.52
CA HIS A 96 2.90 8.98 9.98
C HIS A 96 2.02 9.12 8.73
N PRO A 97 2.59 9.66 7.62
CA PRO A 97 1.86 9.79 6.37
C PRO A 97 1.42 8.44 5.82
N ILE A 98 0.28 8.46 5.12
CA ILE A 98 -0.21 7.34 4.30
C ILE A 98 -0.24 7.80 2.85
N ILE A 99 0.22 6.94 1.94
CA ILE A 99 0.36 7.27 0.53
C ILE A 99 -0.20 6.12 -0.30
N ALA A 100 -0.95 6.45 -1.34
CA ALA A 100 -1.44 5.52 -2.35
C ALA A 100 -0.75 5.80 -3.69
N PHE A 101 -0.20 4.76 -4.31
CA PHE A 101 0.46 4.82 -5.61
C PHE A 101 -0.35 4.03 -6.64
N VAL A 102 -0.40 4.52 -7.88
CA VAL A 102 -0.81 3.71 -9.03
C VAL A 102 0.39 2.87 -9.45
N ALA A 103 0.31 1.56 -9.27
CA ALA A 103 1.46 0.66 -9.46
C ALA A 103 2.00 0.68 -10.90
N GLU A 104 1.14 0.84 -11.90
CA GLU A 104 1.50 0.83 -13.32
C GLU A 104 2.23 2.10 -13.76
N THR A 105 1.88 3.24 -13.19
CA THR A 105 2.43 4.55 -13.58
C THR A 105 3.46 5.09 -12.59
N LYS A 106 3.53 4.49 -11.40
CA LYS A 106 4.39 4.91 -10.29
C LYS A 106 4.06 6.32 -9.77
N GLU A 107 2.90 6.85 -10.09
CA GLU A 107 2.47 8.15 -9.62
C GLU A 107 1.73 8.07 -8.28
N ILE A 108 1.86 9.09 -7.46
CA ILE A 108 1.08 9.23 -6.23
C ILE A 108 -0.37 9.53 -6.61
N LEU A 109 -1.28 8.61 -6.28
CA LEU A 109 -2.71 8.82 -6.46
C LEU A 109 -3.24 9.79 -5.42
N HIS A 110 -2.93 9.53 -4.15
CA HIS A 110 -3.38 10.33 -3.01
C HIS A 110 -2.43 10.18 -1.82
N SER A 111 -2.48 11.14 -0.90
CA SER A 111 -1.70 11.08 0.34
C SER A 111 -2.38 11.84 1.46
N TRP A 112 -2.27 11.31 2.68
CA TRP A 112 -2.60 12.03 3.90
C TRP A 112 -1.35 12.23 4.74
N PHE A 113 -1.13 13.45 5.19
CA PHE A 113 -0.09 13.77 6.17
C PHE A 113 -0.70 13.70 7.57
N ARG A 114 -0.30 12.71 8.38
CA ARG A 114 -0.89 12.41 9.69
C ARG A 114 0.12 12.61 10.81
N CYS A 115 -0.36 12.87 12.04
CA CYS A 115 0.49 12.92 13.23
C CYS A 115 1.12 11.53 13.52
N GLY A 116 2.21 11.53 14.28
CA GLY A 116 2.97 10.32 14.59
C GLY A 116 2.24 9.30 15.47
N SER A 117 1.21 9.74 16.22
CA SER A 117 0.36 8.87 17.04
C SER A 117 -0.67 8.08 16.22
N ALA A 118 -0.88 8.43 14.93
CA ALA A 118 -1.80 7.71 14.08
C ALA A 118 -1.28 6.30 13.74
N TYR A 119 -2.08 5.27 14.01
CA TYR A 119 -1.81 3.92 13.51
C TYR A 119 -2.13 3.81 12.02
N THR A 120 -1.53 2.85 11.34
CA THR A 120 -1.76 2.62 9.89
C THR A 120 -3.24 2.43 9.58
N SER A 121 -3.98 1.69 10.43
CA SER A 121 -5.41 1.42 10.26
C SER A 121 -6.33 2.61 10.54
N ASN A 122 -5.85 3.67 11.24
CA ASN A 122 -6.70 4.81 11.58
C ASN A 122 -7.08 5.61 10.33
N GLY A 123 -8.39 5.72 10.05
CA GLY A 123 -8.93 6.45 8.91
C GLY A 123 -8.61 5.82 7.53
N VAL A 124 -8.15 4.56 7.50
CA VAL A 124 -7.79 3.91 6.23
C VAL A 124 -8.98 3.75 5.29
N VAL A 125 -10.18 3.53 5.82
CA VAL A 125 -11.40 3.41 5.02
C VAL A 125 -11.74 4.76 4.37
N GLU A 126 -11.68 5.85 5.12
CA GLU A 126 -11.90 7.21 4.61
C GLU A 126 -10.86 7.59 3.57
N PHE A 127 -9.58 7.29 3.84
CA PHE A 127 -8.50 7.48 2.86
C PHE A 127 -8.77 6.70 1.57
N MET A 128 -9.22 5.45 1.67
CA MET A 128 -9.54 4.64 0.50
C MET A 128 -10.77 5.14 -0.24
N LYS A 129 -11.79 5.69 0.44
CA LYS A 129 -12.94 6.36 -0.20
C LYS A 129 -12.47 7.52 -1.07
N GLU A 130 -11.54 8.34 -0.57
CA GLU A 130 -10.95 9.42 -1.35
C GLU A 130 -10.13 8.89 -2.54
N CYS A 131 -9.30 7.86 -2.33
CA CYS A 131 -8.59 7.20 -3.43
C CYS A 131 -9.54 6.70 -4.53
N MET A 132 -10.63 6.03 -4.15
CA MET A 132 -11.62 5.52 -5.11
C MET A 132 -12.33 6.64 -5.88
N ALA A 133 -12.58 7.79 -5.25
CA ALA A 133 -13.17 8.95 -5.92
C ALA A 133 -12.27 9.51 -7.04
N TYR A 134 -10.96 9.28 -6.97
CA TYR A 134 -10.00 9.73 -7.96
C TYR A 134 -9.75 8.71 -9.09
N THR A 135 -10.29 7.51 -8.97
CA THR A 135 -10.25 6.50 -10.02
C THR A 135 -11.39 6.69 -11.02
N LYS A 136 -11.29 6.11 -12.21
CA LYS A 136 -12.37 6.15 -13.20
C LYS A 136 -13.43 5.13 -12.84
N LYS A 137 -14.72 5.47 -12.96
CA LYS A 137 -15.88 4.61 -12.62
C LYS A 137 -15.93 3.23 -13.32
N ARG A 138 -15.12 2.99 -14.35
CA ARG A 138 -15.11 1.74 -15.13
C ARG A 138 -13.80 0.97 -15.01
N VAL A 139 -12.94 1.38 -14.10
CA VAL A 139 -11.66 0.71 -13.86
C VAL A 139 -11.84 -0.21 -12.66
N ARG A 140 -11.48 -1.49 -12.82
CA ARG A 140 -11.39 -2.39 -11.68
C ARG A 140 -10.18 -1.99 -10.85
N VAL A 141 -10.38 -1.76 -9.57
CA VAL A 141 -9.31 -1.40 -8.62
C VAL A 141 -8.94 -2.61 -7.80
N ILE A 142 -7.63 -2.83 -7.63
CA ILE A 142 -7.08 -3.87 -6.76
C ILE A 142 -6.09 -3.20 -5.81
N VAL A 143 -6.33 -3.32 -4.50
CA VAL A 143 -5.51 -2.68 -3.46
C VAL A 143 -4.46 -3.65 -2.94
N ARG A 144 -3.18 -3.26 -2.95
CA ARG A 144 -2.11 -3.98 -2.26
C ARG A 144 -1.64 -3.18 -1.05
N GLY A 145 -1.55 -3.86 0.08
CA GLY A 145 -1.10 -3.24 1.33
C GLY A 145 -0.23 -4.18 2.15
N ASP A 146 0.58 -3.59 3.01
CA ASP A 146 1.32 -4.38 4.01
C ASP A 146 0.40 -4.85 5.15
N SER A 147 0.99 -5.51 6.11
CA SER A 147 0.26 -6.06 7.25
C SER A 147 -0.36 -5.00 8.19
N GLY A 148 0.01 -3.74 8.05
CA GLY A 148 -0.61 -2.62 8.75
C GLY A 148 -2.02 -2.32 8.24
N PHE A 149 -2.32 -2.74 7.01
CA PHE A 149 -3.64 -2.61 6.37
C PHE A 149 -4.53 -3.85 6.56
N PHE A 150 -4.08 -4.85 7.30
CA PHE A 150 -4.86 -6.06 7.58
C PHE A 150 -5.97 -5.76 8.60
N SER A 151 -7.10 -5.26 8.12
CA SER A 151 -8.27 -4.85 8.90
C SER A 151 -9.55 -5.36 8.26
N GLY A 152 -10.43 -5.97 9.06
CA GLY A 152 -11.75 -6.43 8.62
C GLY A 152 -12.59 -5.29 8.03
N GLU A 153 -12.55 -4.12 8.65
CA GLU A 153 -13.28 -2.93 8.20
C GLU A 153 -12.84 -2.47 6.80
N LEU A 154 -11.52 -2.44 6.55
CA LEU A 154 -11.00 -2.11 5.23
C LEU A 154 -11.44 -3.14 4.18
N LEU A 155 -11.34 -4.43 4.49
CA LEU A 155 -11.73 -5.50 3.58
C LEU A 155 -13.23 -5.48 3.28
N ASP A 156 -14.08 -5.26 4.30
CA ASP A 156 -15.53 -5.09 4.12
C ASP A 156 -15.85 -3.90 3.20
N TYR A 157 -15.15 -2.77 3.38
CA TYR A 157 -15.31 -1.61 2.50
C TYR A 157 -14.91 -1.93 1.06
N LEU A 158 -13.73 -2.51 0.83
CA LEU A 158 -13.26 -2.85 -0.51
C LEU A 158 -14.21 -3.81 -1.23
N GLU A 159 -14.71 -4.82 -0.52
CA GLU A 159 -15.73 -5.75 -1.04
C GLU A 159 -17.05 -5.04 -1.37
N SER A 160 -17.47 -4.08 -0.53
CA SER A 160 -18.71 -3.32 -0.75
C SER A 160 -18.70 -2.48 -2.02
N VAL A 161 -17.51 -2.03 -2.45
CA VAL A 161 -17.32 -1.25 -3.69
C VAL A 161 -16.80 -2.10 -4.85
N SER A 162 -16.81 -3.44 -4.72
CA SER A 162 -16.32 -4.39 -5.72
C SER A 162 -14.85 -4.18 -6.11
N ALA A 163 -14.05 -3.68 -5.19
CA ALA A 163 -12.60 -3.59 -5.36
C ALA A 163 -11.93 -4.91 -4.93
N GLY A 164 -10.91 -5.33 -5.68
CA GLY A 164 -10.05 -6.43 -5.29
C GLY A 164 -9.01 -6.01 -4.26
N TYR A 165 -8.36 -7.00 -3.63
CA TYR A 165 -7.24 -6.74 -2.74
C TYR A 165 -6.24 -7.89 -2.66
N LEU A 166 -5.01 -7.55 -2.27
CA LEU A 166 -3.94 -8.47 -1.90
C LEU A 166 -3.17 -7.85 -0.72
N ILE A 167 -3.49 -8.27 0.50
CA ILE A 167 -2.97 -7.67 1.73
C ILE A 167 -2.22 -8.71 2.55
N LYS A 168 -1.01 -8.35 3.02
CA LYS A 168 -0.21 -9.23 3.86
C LYS A 168 -0.89 -9.44 5.21
N VAL A 169 -0.96 -10.69 5.65
CA VAL A 169 -1.63 -11.07 6.90
C VAL A 169 -0.73 -10.83 8.11
N LYS A 170 -1.33 -10.34 9.20
CA LYS A 170 -0.71 -10.22 10.51
C LYS A 170 -1.68 -10.68 11.60
N MET A 171 -1.38 -11.81 12.22
CA MET A 171 -2.16 -12.36 13.34
C MET A 171 -1.21 -12.97 14.37
N LYS A 172 -1.63 -12.99 15.63
CA LYS A 172 -0.80 -13.56 16.74
C LYS A 172 -0.49 -15.03 16.53
N ASN A 173 -1.47 -15.82 16.07
CA ASN A 173 -1.36 -17.31 15.86
C ASN A 173 -1.19 -17.67 14.38
N LEU A 174 -0.64 -16.78 13.56
CA LEU A 174 -0.50 -17.06 12.13
C LEU A 174 0.31 -18.33 11.86
N ILE A 175 1.42 -18.53 12.54
CA ILE A 175 2.28 -19.71 12.34
C ILE A 175 1.51 -21.00 12.66
N GLY A 176 0.84 -21.07 13.82
CA GLY A 176 0.05 -22.26 14.19
C GLY A 176 -1.11 -22.53 13.21
N LEU A 177 -1.74 -21.47 12.66
CA LEU A 177 -2.74 -21.62 11.60
C LEU A 177 -2.11 -22.20 10.32
N LEU A 178 -0.94 -21.73 9.93
CA LEU A 178 -0.25 -22.16 8.71
C LEU A 178 0.32 -23.58 8.82
N GLU A 179 0.83 -23.97 9.97
CA GLU A 179 1.32 -25.33 10.22
C GLU A 179 0.21 -26.38 10.05
N GLY A 180 -1.03 -26.03 10.39
CA GLY A 180 -2.19 -26.90 10.21
C GLY A 180 -2.74 -26.98 8.77
N GLN A 181 -2.16 -26.26 7.80
CA GLN A 181 -2.64 -26.27 6.42
C GLN A 181 -2.02 -27.41 5.61
N LYS A 182 -2.74 -27.80 4.54
CA LYS A 182 -2.19 -28.71 3.52
C LYS A 182 -1.27 -27.92 2.60
N TRP A 183 0.00 -28.30 2.57
CA TRP A 183 1.02 -27.70 1.75
C TRP A 183 1.28 -28.52 0.48
N GLU A 184 1.42 -27.86 -0.65
CA GLU A 184 1.72 -28.45 -1.95
C GLU A 184 3.01 -27.84 -2.49
N ALA A 185 3.88 -28.69 -3.07
CA ALA A 185 5.12 -28.20 -3.67
C ALA A 185 4.84 -27.22 -4.82
N VAL A 186 5.62 -26.16 -4.91
CA VAL A 186 5.54 -25.23 -6.04
C VAL A 186 6.33 -25.78 -7.21
N GLU A 187 5.66 -26.03 -8.32
CA GLU A 187 6.29 -26.54 -9.53
C GLU A 187 7.45 -25.65 -9.99
N GLY A 188 8.59 -26.27 -10.32
CA GLY A 188 9.80 -25.58 -10.77
C GLY A 188 10.51 -24.73 -9.70
N LYS A 189 10.11 -24.82 -8.41
CA LYS A 189 10.75 -24.09 -7.30
C LYS A 189 11.08 -25.00 -6.14
N ARG A 190 12.30 -25.58 -6.13
CA ARG A 190 12.76 -26.44 -5.04
C ARG A 190 12.73 -25.71 -3.69
N GLY A 191 12.19 -26.37 -2.67
CA GLY A 191 12.11 -25.84 -1.30
C GLY A 191 11.01 -24.80 -1.09
N TRP A 192 10.14 -24.59 -2.08
CA TRP A 192 8.96 -23.74 -1.95
C TRP A 192 7.70 -24.59 -1.96
N GLU A 193 6.79 -24.26 -1.05
CA GLU A 193 5.47 -24.87 -0.95
C GLU A 193 4.40 -23.80 -0.83
N GLN A 194 3.18 -24.13 -1.20
CA GLN A 194 2.05 -23.22 -1.22
C GLN A 194 0.81 -23.84 -0.61
N ALA A 195 -0.06 -23.01 -0.04
CA ALA A 195 -1.35 -23.38 0.51
C ALA A 195 -2.41 -22.35 0.14
N ASP A 196 -3.63 -22.81 -0.11
CA ASP A 196 -4.80 -22.00 -0.44
C ASP A 196 -5.97 -22.49 0.42
N PHE A 197 -6.53 -21.61 1.24
CA PHE A 197 -7.55 -22.00 2.20
C PHE A 197 -8.50 -20.86 2.54
N MET A 198 -9.66 -21.22 3.05
CA MET A 198 -10.65 -20.29 3.54
C MET A 198 -10.52 -20.15 5.05
N TYR A 199 -10.51 -18.92 5.56
CA TYR A 199 -10.41 -18.67 6.99
C TYR A 199 -11.25 -17.47 7.42
N GLN A 200 -11.81 -17.55 8.63
CA GLN A 200 -12.53 -16.44 9.25
C GLN A 200 -11.81 -16.03 10.55
N CYS A 201 -11.31 -14.79 10.57
CA CYS A 201 -10.78 -14.23 11.82
C CYS A 201 -11.93 -14.03 12.82
N ALA A 202 -11.65 -14.18 14.12
CA ALA A 202 -12.66 -14.14 15.18
C ALA A 202 -13.49 -12.84 15.20
N THR A 203 -12.91 -11.72 14.74
CA THR A 203 -13.59 -10.41 14.68
C THR A 203 -14.31 -10.15 13.36
N TRP A 204 -14.26 -11.08 12.40
CA TRP A 204 -14.86 -10.91 11.08
C TRP A 204 -16.23 -11.57 11.01
N ASN A 205 -17.11 -10.99 10.20
CA ASN A 205 -18.45 -11.49 9.98
C ASN A 205 -18.56 -12.48 8.80
N ARG A 206 -17.44 -12.73 8.09
CA ARG A 206 -17.39 -13.62 6.92
C ARG A 206 -16.04 -14.30 6.75
N VAL A 207 -16.09 -15.45 6.06
CA VAL A 207 -14.92 -16.19 5.63
C VAL A 207 -14.27 -15.48 4.44
N ARG A 208 -12.93 -15.48 4.38
CA ARG A 208 -12.15 -14.94 3.26
C ARG A 208 -11.09 -15.93 2.80
N ARG A 209 -10.66 -15.77 1.56
CA ARG A 209 -9.60 -16.60 0.98
C ARG A 209 -8.24 -16.12 1.46
N PHE A 210 -7.46 -17.04 1.99
CA PHE A 210 -6.08 -16.86 2.37
C PHE A 210 -5.19 -17.70 1.46
N VAL A 211 -4.11 -17.12 1.02
CA VAL A 211 -3.07 -17.78 0.24
C VAL A 211 -1.75 -17.66 0.95
N ALA A 212 -1.00 -18.72 1.03
CA ALA A 212 0.29 -18.72 1.71
C ALA A 212 1.36 -19.43 0.89
N VAL A 213 2.58 -18.99 1.04
CA VAL A 213 3.77 -19.71 0.57
C VAL A 213 4.75 -19.83 1.71
N ARG A 214 5.53 -20.92 1.70
CA ARG A 214 6.66 -21.08 2.61
C ARG A 214 7.90 -21.49 1.84
N GLN A 215 9.04 -21.03 2.32
CA GLN A 215 10.34 -21.36 1.77
C GLN A 215 11.17 -22.09 2.81
N LEU A 216 11.73 -23.23 2.44
CA LEU A 216 12.70 -23.92 3.28
C LEU A 216 13.99 -23.10 3.36
N ILE A 217 14.34 -22.64 4.56
CA ILE A 217 15.56 -21.83 4.80
C ILE A 217 16.74 -22.75 5.13
N ARG A 218 16.51 -23.71 6.04
CA ARG A 218 17.53 -24.68 6.48
C ARG A 218 16.85 -25.90 7.08
N THR A 219 17.63 -26.98 7.22
CA THR A 219 17.26 -28.11 8.03
C THR A 219 18.17 -28.13 9.27
N GLU A 220 17.58 -28.07 10.46
CA GLU A 220 18.34 -28.19 11.69
C GLU A 220 18.66 -29.66 11.92
N GLN A 221 19.97 -29.98 11.95
CA GLN A 221 20.46 -31.33 12.21
C GLN A 221 20.37 -31.63 13.71
N GLY A 222 19.70 -32.72 14.06
CA GLY A 222 19.52 -33.17 15.41
C GLY A 222 19.22 -34.68 15.46
N LEU A 223 18.54 -35.13 16.50
CA LEU A 223 18.04 -36.51 16.55
C LEU A 223 17.03 -36.79 15.41
N PHE A 224 16.35 -35.74 14.98
CA PHE A 224 15.50 -35.71 13.77
C PHE A 224 15.82 -34.43 13.01
N ASP A 225 15.89 -34.51 11.68
CA ASP A 225 16.05 -33.35 10.81
C ASP A 225 14.77 -32.50 10.82
N ILE A 226 14.81 -31.30 11.40
CA ILE A 226 13.68 -30.40 11.52
C ILE A 226 13.78 -29.31 10.45
N PRO A 227 12.86 -29.25 9.49
CA PRO A 227 12.85 -28.19 8.49
C PRO A 227 12.41 -26.86 9.10
N VAL A 228 13.17 -25.78 8.81
CA VAL A 228 12.86 -24.42 9.21
C VAL A 228 12.36 -23.66 7.98
N TYR A 229 11.15 -23.13 8.07
CA TYR A 229 10.50 -22.42 6.98
C TYR A 229 10.33 -20.94 7.29
N GLU A 230 10.45 -20.11 6.26
CA GLU A 230 9.93 -18.75 6.24
C GLU A 230 8.54 -18.74 5.60
N TYR A 231 7.58 -18.07 6.25
CA TYR A 231 6.18 -18.04 5.84
C TYR A 231 5.75 -16.67 5.35
N PHE A 232 4.99 -16.66 4.25
CA PHE A 232 4.34 -15.49 3.70
C PHE A 232 2.86 -15.81 3.52
N CYS A 233 1.97 -14.98 4.08
CA CYS A 233 0.52 -15.20 4.00
C CYS A 233 -0.18 -13.90 3.61
N TYR A 234 -1.18 -14.03 2.74
CA TYR A 234 -1.97 -12.94 2.20
C TYR A 234 -3.46 -13.28 2.26
N VAL A 235 -4.28 -12.27 2.48
CA VAL A 235 -5.72 -12.33 2.22
C VAL A 235 -6.00 -11.67 0.87
N THR A 236 -6.83 -12.29 0.03
CA THR A 236 -7.02 -11.82 -1.34
C THR A 236 -8.38 -12.21 -1.92
N THR A 237 -8.90 -11.35 -2.81
CA THR A 237 -10.02 -11.65 -3.70
C THR A 237 -9.57 -12.07 -5.10
N GLU A 238 -8.26 -11.98 -5.38
CA GLU A 238 -7.71 -12.22 -6.71
C GLU A 238 -7.53 -13.72 -6.99
N TRP A 239 -7.93 -14.17 -8.18
CA TRP A 239 -7.78 -15.55 -8.66
C TRP A 239 -6.34 -15.85 -9.09
N LEU A 240 -5.39 -15.59 -8.21
CA LEU A 240 -3.98 -15.93 -8.36
C LEU A 240 -3.68 -17.20 -7.58
N SER A 241 -2.80 -18.05 -8.08
CA SER A 241 -2.21 -19.10 -7.26
C SER A 241 -1.41 -18.48 -6.10
N PRO A 242 -1.18 -19.17 -4.99
CA PRO A 242 -0.46 -18.59 -3.85
C PRO A 242 0.93 -18.05 -4.22
N ILE A 243 1.66 -18.76 -5.09
CA ILE A 243 2.98 -18.29 -5.56
C ILE A 243 2.89 -17.07 -6.48
N GLU A 244 1.84 -16.95 -7.30
CA GLU A 244 1.60 -15.76 -8.12
C GLU A 244 1.20 -14.56 -7.26
N ALA A 245 0.37 -14.76 -6.23
CA ALA A 245 0.03 -13.74 -5.25
C ALA A 245 1.29 -13.22 -4.53
N HIS A 246 2.17 -14.11 -4.10
CA HIS A 246 3.45 -13.74 -3.50
C HIS A 246 4.33 -12.92 -4.47
N ARG A 247 4.46 -13.35 -5.73
CA ARG A 247 5.19 -12.58 -6.77
C ARG A 247 4.54 -11.23 -7.05
N SER A 248 3.20 -11.19 -7.12
CA SER A 248 2.46 -9.94 -7.32
C SER A 248 2.65 -8.99 -6.15
N TYR A 249 2.63 -9.50 -4.91
CA TYR A 249 2.91 -8.70 -3.72
C TYR A 249 4.33 -8.12 -3.75
N GLY A 250 5.33 -8.87 -4.19
CA GLY A 250 6.72 -8.42 -4.31
C GLY A 250 6.91 -7.22 -5.25
N LYS A 251 6.03 -7.03 -6.24
CA LYS A 251 6.05 -5.85 -7.14
C LYS A 251 5.74 -4.53 -6.42
N ARG A 252 5.13 -4.56 -5.23
CA ARG A 252 4.90 -3.39 -4.38
C ARG A 252 6.22 -2.70 -3.96
N ALA A 253 7.28 -3.46 -3.74
CA ALA A 253 8.59 -2.94 -3.34
C ALA A 253 9.30 -2.10 -4.42
N THR A 254 8.75 -2.02 -5.63
CA THR A 254 9.32 -1.26 -6.76
C THR A 254 8.64 0.09 -6.99
N CYS A 255 7.77 0.51 -6.08
CA CYS A 255 7.10 1.82 -6.14
C CYS A 255 7.90 2.89 -5.43
#